data_78bf4b3f729f564f2cca7ccb5ddb295e
#
_entry.id   78bf4b3f729f564f2cca7ccb5ddb295e
#
_cell.length_a   1.000
_cell.length_b   1.000
_cell.length_c   1.000
_cell.angle_alpha   90.00
_cell.angle_beta   90.00
_cell.angle_gamma   90.00
#
_symmetry.space_group_name_H-M   'P 1'
#
loop_
_entity.id
_entity.type
_entity.pdbx_description
1 polymer ?
#
loop_
_entity_poly.entity_id
_entity_poly.type
_entity_poly.pdbx_seq_one_letter_code
_entity_poly.pdbx_strand_id
1 'polypeptide(L)'
;MNHEQETGPGPTHAGAAGPTAQDVAAGLAAAASSTRLRAALAAGTRPEPALVGPLVRRCAVEPDFQVREMLTWALTRHDADLTVAPLVDELASATPQARSQALHTLSKIGDVRAWPAVTAALLRDPDDEVARAAWRAAVVLAPPEHRERLATLLVAQLGRGSRDVRLSLSRALVGLGGAATAALDRAVEQGDEEARAHAAATRRLVDDPDEAFDAALAEARRVVALAAAPTGGGAAGADR
;
A
#
# COMPACT_ATOMS: atom_id res chain seq x y z
N MET A 1 -9.55 -23.25 -73.92
CA MET A 1 -10.47 -22.45 -73.09
C MET A 1 -9.89 -22.48 -71.70
N ASN A 2 -9.05 -21.49 -71.38
CA ASN A 2 -8.44 -21.32 -70.05
C ASN A 2 -9.32 -20.40 -69.21
N HIS A 3 -9.85 -20.88 -68.14
CA HIS A 3 -10.47 -20.04 -67.11
C HIS A 3 -9.38 -19.59 -66.13
N GLU A 4 -8.93 -18.35 -66.28
CA GLU A 4 -8.17 -17.66 -65.20
C GLU A 4 -9.15 -17.27 -64.12
N GLN A 5 -8.94 -17.88 -62.92
CA GLN A 5 -9.59 -17.41 -61.66
C GLN A 5 -8.80 -16.27 -61.11
N GLU A 6 -9.37 -15.07 -61.20
CA GLU A 6 -8.94 -13.84 -60.50
C GLU A 6 -9.19 -14.02 -59.00
N THR A 7 -8.12 -14.27 -58.23
CA THR A 7 -8.15 -14.19 -56.77
C THR A 7 -8.04 -12.70 -56.38
N GLY A 8 -9.18 -12.12 -56.04
CA GLY A 8 -9.24 -10.77 -55.45
C GLY A 8 -8.52 -10.71 -54.10
N PRO A 9 -7.89 -9.57 -53.75
CA PRO A 9 -7.25 -9.41 -52.45
C PRO A 9 -8.27 -9.53 -51.30
N GLY A 10 -8.04 -10.43 -50.41
CA GLY A 10 -8.84 -10.61 -49.19
C GLY A 10 -8.85 -9.33 -48.32
N PRO A 11 -9.89 -9.15 -47.50
CA PRO A 11 -10.02 -7.93 -46.68
C PRO A 11 -8.80 -7.85 -45.72
N THR A 12 -8.00 -6.83 -45.90
CA THR A 12 -7.00 -6.40 -44.92
C THR A 12 -7.72 -6.07 -43.62
N HIS A 13 -7.59 -6.91 -42.61
CA HIS A 13 -7.94 -6.58 -41.25
C HIS A 13 -7.12 -5.34 -40.83
N ALA A 14 -7.71 -4.17 -41.00
CA ALA A 14 -7.22 -2.98 -40.32
C ALA A 14 -7.27 -3.27 -38.82
N GLY A 15 -6.13 -3.53 -38.22
CA GLY A 15 -6.01 -3.70 -36.78
C GLY A 15 -6.62 -2.48 -36.11
N ALA A 16 -7.65 -2.65 -35.31
CA ALA A 16 -8.27 -1.57 -34.57
C ALA A 16 -7.17 -0.86 -33.77
N ALA A 17 -6.89 0.39 -34.12
CA ALA A 17 -5.96 1.22 -33.36
C ALA A 17 -6.46 1.24 -31.91
N GLY A 18 -5.59 0.88 -30.96
CA GLY A 18 -5.98 0.89 -29.54
C GLY A 18 -6.37 2.31 -29.09
N PRO A 19 -6.98 2.45 -27.90
CA PRO A 19 -7.43 3.73 -27.40
C PRO A 19 -6.29 4.75 -27.37
N THR A 20 -6.57 5.97 -27.75
CA THR A 20 -5.62 7.10 -27.67
C THR A 20 -5.44 7.54 -26.20
N ALA A 21 -4.37 8.29 -25.91
CA ALA A 21 -4.18 8.88 -24.57
C ALA A 21 -5.39 9.73 -24.13
N GLN A 22 -6.04 10.40 -25.08
CA GLN A 22 -7.23 11.19 -24.81
C GLN A 22 -8.44 10.31 -24.42
N ASP A 23 -8.64 9.19 -25.11
CA ASP A 23 -9.71 8.23 -24.77
C ASP A 23 -9.48 7.61 -23.39
N VAL A 24 -8.22 7.28 -23.08
CA VAL A 24 -7.82 6.76 -21.76
C VAL A 24 -8.06 7.81 -20.67
N ALA A 25 -7.66 9.06 -20.88
CA ALA A 25 -7.88 10.14 -19.91
C ALA A 25 -9.39 10.40 -19.69
N ALA A 26 -10.20 10.37 -20.74
CA ALA A 26 -11.67 10.45 -20.64
C ALA A 26 -12.24 9.24 -19.86
N GLY A 27 -11.73 8.04 -20.11
CA GLY A 27 -12.11 6.83 -19.40
C GLY A 27 -11.80 6.88 -17.90
N LEU A 28 -10.69 7.51 -17.48
CA LEU A 28 -10.35 7.74 -16.07
C LEU A 28 -11.34 8.68 -15.35
N ALA A 29 -12.04 9.55 -16.08
CA ALA A 29 -13.06 10.45 -15.54
C ALA A 29 -14.47 9.86 -15.57
N ALA A 30 -14.68 8.65 -16.11
CA ALA A 30 -16.00 8.05 -16.28
C ALA A 30 -16.69 7.77 -14.92
N ALA A 31 -18.02 7.82 -14.90
CA ALA A 31 -18.82 7.53 -13.71
C ALA A 31 -18.68 6.06 -13.26
N ALA A 32 -18.67 5.10 -14.19
CA ALA A 32 -18.58 3.68 -13.89
C ALA A 32 -17.15 3.25 -13.50
N SER A 33 -16.98 2.63 -12.33
CA SER A 33 -15.69 2.13 -11.85
C SER A 33 -15.05 1.12 -12.81
N SER A 34 -15.85 0.26 -13.46
CA SER A 34 -15.35 -0.70 -14.44
C SER A 34 -14.73 -0.02 -15.68
N THR A 35 -15.24 1.16 -16.08
CA THR A 35 -14.65 1.95 -17.18
C THR A 35 -13.32 2.57 -16.71
N ARG A 36 -13.29 3.14 -15.51
CA ARG A 36 -12.06 3.70 -14.92
C ARG A 36 -10.97 2.63 -14.72
N LEU A 37 -11.38 1.43 -14.29
CA LEU A 37 -10.46 0.29 -14.14
C LEU A 37 -9.80 -0.09 -15.48
N ARG A 38 -10.62 -0.19 -16.55
CA ARG A 38 -10.11 -0.48 -17.90
C ARG A 38 -9.19 0.64 -18.42
N ALA A 39 -9.53 1.89 -18.15
CA ALA A 39 -8.69 3.02 -18.53
C ALA A 39 -7.35 3.01 -17.80
N ALA A 40 -7.33 2.74 -16.49
CA ALA A 40 -6.11 2.60 -15.71
C ALA A 40 -5.24 1.42 -16.22
N LEU A 41 -5.86 0.28 -16.53
CA LEU A 41 -5.18 -0.87 -17.14
C LEU A 41 -4.55 -0.50 -18.50
N ALA A 42 -5.28 0.20 -19.35
CA ALA A 42 -4.77 0.64 -20.65
C ALA A 42 -3.59 1.61 -20.49
N ALA A 43 -3.67 2.56 -19.55
CA ALA A 43 -2.60 3.50 -19.23
C ALA A 43 -1.30 2.82 -18.77
N GLY A 44 -1.39 1.75 -17.96
CA GLY A 44 -0.21 1.01 -17.51
C GLY A 44 0.32 0.01 -18.55
N THR A 45 -0.53 -0.49 -19.45
CA THR A 45 -0.13 -1.39 -20.52
C THR A 45 0.61 -0.66 -21.64
N ARG A 46 0.23 0.58 -21.91
CA ARG A 46 0.90 1.48 -22.86
C ARG A 46 1.16 2.83 -22.19
N PRO A 47 2.27 2.93 -21.43
CA PRO A 47 2.61 4.16 -20.74
C PRO A 47 2.88 5.30 -21.71
N GLU A 48 2.18 6.42 -21.51
CA GLU A 48 2.37 7.65 -22.27
C GLU A 48 2.56 8.81 -21.29
N PRO A 49 3.54 9.71 -21.47
CA PRO A 49 3.81 10.83 -20.55
C PRO A 49 2.57 11.68 -20.26
N ALA A 50 1.68 11.87 -21.27
CA ALA A 50 0.46 12.64 -21.14
C ALA A 50 -0.55 12.05 -20.15
N LEU A 51 -0.43 10.76 -19.77
CA LEU A 51 -1.34 10.08 -18.85
C LEU A 51 -0.95 10.23 -17.37
N VAL A 52 0.29 10.61 -17.06
CA VAL A 52 0.76 10.75 -15.67
C VAL A 52 -0.13 11.71 -14.87
N GLY A 53 -0.35 12.92 -15.38
CA GLY A 53 -1.21 13.90 -14.70
C GLY A 53 -2.64 13.42 -14.48
N PRO A 54 -3.35 12.89 -15.50
CA PRO A 54 -4.67 12.27 -15.31
C PRO A 54 -4.70 11.14 -14.27
N LEU A 55 -3.69 10.26 -14.25
CA LEU A 55 -3.57 9.16 -13.27
C LEU A 55 -3.42 9.69 -11.84
N VAL A 56 -2.50 10.63 -11.62
CA VAL A 56 -2.25 11.24 -10.29
C VAL A 56 -3.52 11.93 -9.78
N ARG A 57 -4.15 12.78 -10.61
CA ARG A 57 -5.41 13.44 -10.22
C ARG A 57 -6.53 12.44 -9.91
N ARG A 58 -6.60 11.32 -10.64
CA ARG A 58 -7.61 10.30 -10.35
C ARG A 58 -7.33 9.59 -9.02
N CYS A 59 -6.09 9.26 -8.70
CA CYS A 59 -5.70 8.69 -7.40
C CYS A 59 -6.22 9.51 -6.22
N ALA A 60 -6.16 10.84 -6.33
CA ALA A 60 -6.57 11.75 -5.25
C ALA A 60 -8.06 11.65 -4.87
N VAL A 61 -8.92 11.20 -5.80
CA VAL A 61 -10.39 11.23 -5.63
C VAL A 61 -11.10 9.90 -5.93
N GLU A 62 -10.36 8.83 -6.23
CA GLU A 62 -10.96 7.53 -6.58
C GLU A 62 -11.53 6.82 -5.36
N PRO A 63 -12.85 6.59 -5.29
CA PRO A 63 -13.48 5.91 -4.17
C PRO A 63 -13.26 4.38 -4.20
N ASP A 64 -13.14 3.78 -5.39
CA ASP A 64 -13.03 2.34 -5.57
C ASP A 64 -11.61 1.85 -5.30
N PHE A 65 -11.47 0.91 -4.36
CA PHE A 65 -10.18 0.36 -3.98
C PHE A 65 -9.45 -0.34 -5.13
N GLN A 66 -10.17 -1.15 -5.94
CA GLN A 66 -9.55 -1.88 -7.05
C GLN A 66 -9.05 -0.92 -8.13
N VAL A 67 -9.80 0.15 -8.38
CA VAL A 67 -9.36 1.20 -9.31
C VAL A 67 -8.12 1.91 -8.76
N ARG A 68 -8.07 2.24 -7.45
CA ARG A 68 -6.86 2.84 -6.84
C ARG A 68 -5.62 1.97 -7.00
N GLU A 69 -5.73 0.67 -6.75
CA GLU A 69 -4.62 -0.27 -6.94
C GLU A 69 -4.16 -0.31 -8.41
N MET A 70 -5.10 -0.30 -9.35
CA MET A 70 -4.78 -0.27 -10.79
C MET A 70 -4.13 1.05 -11.22
N LEU A 71 -4.57 2.19 -10.65
CA LEU A 71 -3.94 3.50 -10.89
C LEU A 71 -2.50 3.52 -10.37
N THR A 72 -2.27 2.99 -9.17
CA THR A 72 -0.93 2.82 -8.61
C THR A 72 -0.07 1.94 -9.52
N TRP A 73 -0.58 0.78 -9.92
CA TRP A 73 0.12 -0.09 -10.86
C TRP A 73 0.45 0.63 -12.17
N ALA A 74 -0.50 1.35 -12.75
CA ALA A 74 -0.28 2.11 -13.97
C ALA A 74 0.86 3.13 -13.81
N LEU A 75 0.88 3.90 -12.70
CA LEU A 75 1.94 4.86 -12.40
C LEU A 75 3.30 4.20 -12.24
N THR A 76 3.40 2.99 -11.67
CA THR A 76 4.67 2.25 -11.59
C THR A 76 5.19 1.76 -12.94
N ARG A 77 4.33 1.77 -13.98
CA ARG A 77 4.74 1.41 -15.35
C ARG A 77 5.29 2.58 -16.15
N HIS A 78 5.06 3.82 -15.69
CA HIS A 78 5.62 5.02 -16.28
C HIS A 78 7.03 5.29 -15.74
N ASP A 79 7.79 6.10 -16.48
CA ASP A 79 9.12 6.52 -16.04
C ASP A 79 9.03 7.28 -14.70
N ALA A 80 9.94 6.93 -13.77
CA ALA A 80 10.03 7.59 -12.47
C ALA A 80 10.34 9.09 -12.60
N ASP A 81 11.09 9.49 -13.63
CA ASP A 81 11.38 10.90 -13.90
C ASP A 81 10.12 11.73 -14.20
N LEU A 82 9.06 11.07 -14.65
CA LEU A 82 7.78 11.72 -14.95
C LEU A 82 6.78 11.61 -13.78
N THR A 83 6.90 10.59 -12.95
CA THR A 83 5.88 10.28 -11.93
C THR A 83 6.23 10.78 -10.53
N VAL A 84 7.51 10.82 -10.16
CA VAL A 84 7.94 11.17 -8.80
C VAL A 84 7.55 12.60 -8.44
N ALA A 85 7.87 13.58 -9.29
CA ALA A 85 7.61 14.99 -8.96
C ALA A 85 6.10 15.29 -8.79
N PRO A 86 5.18 14.90 -9.70
CA PRO A 86 3.74 15.09 -9.48
C PRO A 86 3.18 14.37 -8.24
N LEU A 87 3.72 13.20 -7.88
CA LEU A 87 3.31 12.50 -6.66
C LEU A 87 3.83 13.19 -5.40
N VAL A 88 5.03 13.77 -5.45
CA VAL A 88 5.58 14.58 -4.35
C VAL A 88 4.73 15.84 -4.12
N ASP A 89 4.26 16.48 -5.19
CA ASP A 89 3.36 17.64 -5.08
C ASP A 89 2.06 17.31 -4.35
N GLU A 90 1.51 16.11 -4.55
CA GLU A 90 0.29 15.63 -3.85
C GLU A 90 0.50 15.42 -2.35
N LEU A 91 1.73 15.32 -1.85
CA LEU A 91 2.00 15.20 -0.41
C LEU A 91 1.62 16.46 0.37
N ALA A 92 1.52 17.61 -0.29
CA ALA A 92 1.04 18.87 0.28
C ALA A 92 -0.48 19.08 0.12
N SER A 93 -1.20 18.14 -0.48
CA SER A 93 -2.65 18.22 -0.70
C SER A 93 -3.41 18.35 0.63
N ALA A 94 -4.46 19.17 0.66
CA ALA A 94 -5.39 19.25 1.78
C ALA A 94 -6.21 17.95 1.96
N THR A 95 -6.36 17.15 0.89
CA THR A 95 -7.14 15.91 0.90
C THR A 95 -6.32 14.73 1.45
N PRO A 96 -6.70 14.09 2.57
CA PRO A 96 -5.98 12.96 3.13
C PRO A 96 -5.79 11.81 2.14
N GLN A 97 -6.81 11.50 1.33
CA GLN A 97 -6.72 10.46 0.31
C GLN A 97 -5.62 10.75 -0.71
N ALA A 98 -5.48 12.00 -1.17
CA ALA A 98 -4.42 12.38 -2.11
C ALA A 98 -3.04 12.11 -1.50
N ARG A 99 -2.79 12.58 -0.25
CA ARG A 99 -1.53 12.34 0.46
C ARG A 99 -1.24 10.85 0.66
N SER A 100 -2.22 10.09 1.16
CA SER A 100 -2.03 8.65 1.44
C SER A 100 -1.79 7.84 0.17
N GLN A 101 -2.51 8.14 -0.91
CA GLN A 101 -2.36 7.45 -2.19
C GLN A 101 -1.04 7.81 -2.89
N ALA A 102 -0.61 9.07 -2.80
CA ALA A 102 0.70 9.49 -3.31
C ALA A 102 1.84 8.77 -2.57
N LEU A 103 1.81 8.73 -1.22
CA LEU A 103 2.76 7.98 -0.40
C LEU A 103 2.78 6.49 -0.74
N HIS A 104 1.60 5.88 -0.90
CA HIS A 104 1.47 4.49 -1.32
C HIS A 104 2.14 4.26 -2.67
N THR A 105 1.85 5.10 -3.66
CA THR A 105 2.43 4.97 -5.01
C THR A 105 3.94 5.20 -5.01
N LEU A 106 4.44 6.21 -4.29
CA LEU A 106 5.88 6.46 -4.13
C LEU A 106 6.59 5.28 -3.49
N SER A 107 5.96 4.60 -2.50
CA SER A 107 6.51 3.38 -1.90
C SER A 107 6.61 2.21 -2.88
N LYS A 108 5.75 2.15 -3.89
CA LYS A 108 5.77 1.12 -4.95
C LYS A 108 6.78 1.44 -6.06
N ILE A 109 6.96 2.73 -6.37
CA ILE A 109 8.01 3.17 -7.30
C ILE A 109 9.40 2.94 -6.69
N GLY A 110 9.57 3.22 -5.40
CA GLY A 110 10.81 2.96 -4.67
C GLY A 110 11.96 3.92 -5.01
N ASP A 111 11.69 5.05 -5.66
CA ASP A 111 12.72 6.00 -6.04
C ASP A 111 13.14 6.87 -4.85
N VAL A 112 14.40 6.74 -4.45
CA VAL A 112 14.99 7.46 -3.30
C VAL A 112 14.90 8.98 -3.42
N ARG A 113 14.75 9.53 -4.61
CA ARG A 113 14.56 10.97 -4.84
C ARG A 113 13.30 11.53 -4.15
N ALA A 114 12.32 10.67 -3.87
CA ALA A 114 11.13 11.06 -3.10
C ALA A 114 11.40 11.16 -1.58
N TRP A 115 12.50 10.63 -1.05
CA TRP A 115 12.80 10.61 0.39
C TRP A 115 12.72 11.97 1.07
N PRO A 116 13.32 13.07 0.54
CA PRO A 116 13.29 14.37 1.20
C PRO A 116 11.86 14.93 1.42
N ALA A 117 10.89 14.46 0.62
CA ALA A 117 9.50 14.89 0.72
C ALA A 117 8.71 14.11 1.80
N VAL A 118 9.22 12.98 2.30
CA VAL A 118 8.58 12.23 3.40
C VAL A 118 8.94 12.89 4.74
N THR A 119 8.22 13.92 5.09
CA THR A 119 8.48 14.75 6.26
C THR A 119 8.02 14.14 7.58
N ALA A 120 8.55 14.63 8.71
CA ALA A 120 8.08 14.26 10.04
C ALA A 120 6.60 14.64 10.28
N ALA A 121 6.06 15.62 9.57
CA ALA A 121 4.64 15.97 9.61
C ALA A 121 3.78 14.85 9.03
N LEU A 122 4.15 14.30 7.88
CA LEU A 122 3.45 13.15 7.27
C LEU A 122 3.53 11.90 8.14
N LEU A 123 4.67 11.63 8.79
CA LEU A 123 4.81 10.51 9.73
C LEU A 123 3.89 10.64 10.96
N ARG A 124 3.45 11.86 11.29
CA ARG A 124 2.56 12.18 12.40
C ARG A 124 1.20 12.71 11.94
N ASP A 125 0.85 12.52 10.66
CA ASP A 125 -0.40 13.03 10.11
C ASP A 125 -1.57 12.61 11.01
N PRO A 126 -2.53 13.50 11.31
CA PRO A 126 -3.68 13.15 12.15
C PRO A 126 -4.58 12.08 11.51
N ASP A 127 -4.57 11.97 10.20
CA ASP A 127 -5.23 10.89 9.47
C ASP A 127 -4.38 9.62 9.51
N ASP A 128 -4.95 8.55 10.08
CA ASP A 128 -4.23 7.29 10.27
C ASP A 128 -3.83 6.62 8.96
N GLU A 129 -4.60 6.77 7.87
CA GLU A 129 -4.24 6.19 6.57
C GLU A 129 -3.05 6.93 5.95
N VAL A 130 -2.98 8.24 6.12
CA VAL A 130 -1.80 9.03 5.70
C VAL A 130 -0.57 8.62 6.49
N ALA A 131 -0.66 8.55 7.82
CA ALA A 131 0.45 8.17 8.68
C ALA A 131 0.97 6.75 8.34
N ARG A 132 0.07 5.78 8.19
CA ARG A 132 0.39 4.39 7.80
C ARG A 132 1.06 4.32 6.42
N ALA A 133 0.58 5.09 5.44
CA ALA A 133 1.20 5.18 4.13
C ALA A 133 2.59 5.84 4.21
N ALA A 134 2.73 6.89 5.02
CA ALA A 134 4.00 7.57 5.26
C ALA A 134 5.05 6.65 5.91
N TRP A 135 4.67 5.83 6.92
CA TRP A 135 5.57 4.87 7.53
C TRP A 135 6.09 3.85 6.53
N ARG A 136 5.20 3.28 5.69
CA ARG A 136 5.60 2.33 4.63
C ARG A 136 6.52 2.98 3.60
N ALA A 137 6.17 4.18 3.12
CA ALA A 137 6.97 4.90 2.16
C ALA A 137 8.35 5.25 2.75
N ALA A 138 8.39 5.73 4.00
CA ALA A 138 9.63 6.07 4.68
C ALA A 138 10.61 4.88 4.78
N VAL A 139 10.12 3.70 5.15
CA VAL A 139 10.97 2.49 5.25
C VAL A 139 11.57 2.08 3.91
N VAL A 140 10.78 2.21 2.82
CA VAL A 140 11.26 1.87 1.47
C VAL A 140 12.24 2.90 0.93
N LEU A 141 11.96 4.19 1.17
CA LEU A 141 12.67 5.29 0.53
C LEU A 141 13.88 5.79 1.34
N ALA A 142 13.93 5.52 2.66
CA ALA A 142 14.99 6.05 3.52
C ALA A 142 16.36 5.45 3.17
N PRO A 143 17.36 6.30 2.82
CA PRO A 143 18.75 5.87 2.70
C PRO A 143 19.25 5.27 4.02
N PRO A 144 20.23 4.35 3.96
CA PRO A 144 20.74 3.66 5.17
C PRO A 144 21.12 4.59 6.31
N GLU A 145 21.75 5.70 6.02
CA GLU A 145 22.23 6.71 6.98
C GLU A 145 21.09 7.46 7.71
N HIS A 146 19.87 7.39 7.19
CA HIS A 146 18.69 8.03 7.80
C HIS A 146 17.81 7.07 8.61
N ARG A 147 18.06 5.76 8.55
CA ARG A 147 17.18 4.74 9.15
C ARG A 147 17.09 4.81 10.67
N GLU A 148 18.18 5.06 11.36
CA GLU A 148 18.16 5.21 12.83
C GLU A 148 17.37 6.44 13.28
N ARG A 149 17.54 7.57 12.57
CA ARG A 149 16.73 8.76 12.82
C ARG A 149 15.25 8.51 12.51
N LEU A 150 14.95 7.81 11.43
CA LEU A 150 13.59 7.40 11.08
C LEU A 150 12.99 6.53 12.17
N ALA A 151 13.72 5.52 12.68
CA ALA A 151 13.26 4.69 13.78
C ALA A 151 12.87 5.52 15.02
N THR A 152 13.68 6.52 15.38
CA THR A 152 13.37 7.45 16.49
C THR A 152 12.06 8.22 16.24
N LEU A 153 11.81 8.66 15.00
CA LEU A 153 10.56 9.36 14.65
C LEU A 153 9.34 8.42 14.69
N LEU A 154 9.51 7.17 14.26
CA LEU A 154 8.44 6.16 14.27
C LEU A 154 8.11 5.68 15.68
N VAL A 155 9.10 5.47 16.52
CA VAL A 155 8.92 5.06 17.94
C VAL A 155 8.07 6.07 18.71
N ALA A 156 8.14 7.36 18.37
CA ALA A 156 7.28 8.40 18.98
C ALA A 156 5.77 8.23 18.62
N GLN A 157 5.39 7.29 17.75
CA GLN A 157 4.01 6.96 17.41
C GLN A 157 3.53 5.65 18.07
N LEU A 158 4.35 5.02 18.91
CA LEU A 158 3.96 3.81 19.64
C LEU A 158 2.73 4.08 20.53
N GLY A 159 1.86 3.09 20.65
CA GLY A 159 0.59 3.21 21.35
C GLY A 159 -0.53 3.89 20.55
N ARG A 160 -0.23 4.59 19.46
CA ARG A 160 -1.21 5.35 18.66
C ARG A 160 -2.26 4.45 18.00
N GLY A 161 -3.51 4.90 18.05
CA GLY A 161 -4.61 4.44 17.20
C GLY A 161 -5.11 3.02 17.49
N SER A 162 -5.82 2.47 16.52
CA SER A 162 -6.38 1.12 16.57
C SER A 162 -5.30 0.03 16.51
N ARG A 163 -5.70 -1.23 16.76
CA ARG A 163 -4.83 -2.40 16.60
C ARG A 163 -4.17 -2.44 15.20
N ASP A 164 -4.91 -2.11 14.14
CA ASP A 164 -4.38 -2.16 12.78
C ASP A 164 -3.35 -1.05 12.52
N VAL A 165 -3.54 0.12 13.10
CA VAL A 165 -2.56 1.22 13.07
C VAL A 165 -1.28 0.78 13.77
N ARG A 166 -1.39 0.23 15.00
CA ARG A 166 -0.25 -0.27 15.77
C ARG A 166 0.51 -1.37 15.01
N LEU A 167 -0.21 -2.33 14.43
CA LEU A 167 0.40 -3.40 13.63
C LEU A 167 1.12 -2.85 12.38
N SER A 168 0.57 -1.81 11.74
CA SER A 168 1.23 -1.14 10.61
C SER A 168 2.53 -0.46 11.03
N LEU A 169 2.56 0.17 12.21
CA LEU A 169 3.77 0.78 12.77
C LEU A 169 4.83 -0.28 13.14
N SER A 170 4.41 -1.39 13.78
CA SER A 170 5.32 -2.51 14.07
C SER A 170 5.97 -3.05 12.79
N ARG A 171 5.19 -3.25 11.72
CA ARG A 171 5.73 -3.68 10.42
C ARG A 171 6.74 -2.71 9.83
N ALA A 172 6.51 -1.41 9.99
CA ALA A 172 7.46 -0.39 9.55
C ALA A 172 8.76 -0.45 10.35
N LEU A 173 8.68 -0.58 11.68
CA LEU A 173 9.86 -0.70 12.55
C LEU A 173 10.63 -2.00 12.30
N VAL A 174 9.94 -3.13 12.11
CA VAL A 174 10.56 -4.41 11.69
C VAL A 174 11.26 -4.25 10.34
N GLY A 175 10.67 -3.54 9.38
CA GLY A 175 11.28 -3.25 8.07
C GLY A 175 12.57 -2.42 8.14
N LEU A 176 12.81 -1.69 9.25
CA LEU A 176 14.08 -1.01 9.51
C LEU A 176 15.15 -1.95 10.08
N GLY A 177 14.76 -3.13 10.57
CA GLY A 177 15.68 -4.12 11.15
C GLY A 177 16.48 -3.58 12.32
N GLY A 178 17.78 -3.89 12.38
CA GLY A 178 18.66 -3.45 13.45
C GLY A 178 18.73 -1.95 13.71
N ALA A 179 18.40 -1.11 12.71
CA ALA A 179 18.35 0.34 12.90
C ALA A 179 17.25 0.80 13.88
N ALA A 180 16.22 -0.03 14.12
CA ALA A 180 15.15 0.26 15.08
C ALA A 180 15.49 -0.16 16.51
N THR A 181 16.46 -1.05 16.72
CA THR A 181 16.75 -1.69 18.01
C THR A 181 16.93 -0.68 19.14
N ALA A 182 17.89 0.22 19.03
CA ALA A 182 18.19 1.19 20.08
C ALA A 182 17.03 2.16 20.40
N ALA A 183 16.20 2.47 19.41
CA ALA A 183 15.02 3.31 19.62
C ALA A 183 13.91 2.54 20.34
N LEU A 184 13.70 1.27 19.99
CA LEU A 184 12.73 0.39 20.66
C LEU A 184 13.14 0.09 22.11
N ASP A 185 14.42 -0.20 22.37
CA ASP A 185 14.92 -0.45 23.72
C ASP A 185 14.66 0.73 24.64
N ARG A 186 14.95 1.97 24.17
CA ARG A 186 14.61 3.18 24.92
C ARG A 186 13.10 3.35 25.16
N ALA A 187 12.26 2.98 24.18
CA ALA A 187 10.82 3.08 24.35
C ALA A 187 10.27 2.05 25.35
N VAL A 188 10.88 0.86 25.46
CA VAL A 188 10.56 -0.15 26.49
C VAL A 188 10.88 0.39 27.88
N GLU A 189 11.98 1.14 28.03
CA GLU A 189 12.42 1.67 29.33
C GLU A 189 11.65 2.93 29.76
N GLN A 190 11.39 3.85 28.83
CA GLN A 190 11.00 5.24 29.13
C GLN A 190 9.60 5.60 28.62
N GLY A 191 8.95 4.78 27.83
CA GLY A 191 7.61 5.03 27.30
C GLY A 191 6.52 4.98 28.37
N ASP A 192 5.34 5.50 28.07
CA ASP A 192 4.13 5.22 28.84
C ASP A 192 3.74 3.73 28.72
N GLU A 193 2.74 3.28 29.46
CA GLU A 193 2.33 1.87 29.52
C GLU A 193 2.01 1.29 28.14
N GLU A 194 1.23 2.01 27.32
CA GLU A 194 0.82 1.57 25.99
C GLU A 194 2.00 1.54 25.01
N ALA A 195 2.85 2.58 25.04
CA ALA A 195 4.03 2.65 24.20
C ALA A 195 5.05 1.56 24.58
N ARG A 196 5.26 1.30 25.88
CA ARG A 196 6.16 0.23 26.38
C ARG A 196 5.69 -1.15 25.93
N ALA A 197 4.39 -1.43 26.11
CA ALA A 197 3.83 -2.72 25.69
C ALA A 197 3.96 -2.93 24.17
N HIS A 198 3.66 -1.89 23.39
CA HIS A 198 3.79 -1.93 21.93
C HIS A 198 5.25 -2.05 21.50
N ALA A 199 6.18 -1.30 22.16
CA ALA A 199 7.62 -1.39 21.89
C ALA A 199 8.16 -2.81 22.17
N ALA A 200 7.82 -3.40 23.33
CA ALA A 200 8.25 -4.73 23.70
C ALA A 200 7.77 -5.81 22.70
N ALA A 201 6.51 -5.72 22.26
CA ALA A 201 5.96 -6.60 21.25
C ALA A 201 6.71 -6.44 19.90
N THR A 202 6.93 -5.19 19.46
CA THR A 202 7.63 -4.91 18.21
C THR A 202 9.10 -5.32 18.27
N ARG A 203 9.75 -5.17 19.43
CA ARG A 203 11.15 -5.54 19.63
C ARG A 203 11.38 -7.03 19.42
N ARG A 204 10.47 -7.88 19.93
CA ARG A 204 10.51 -9.33 19.66
C ARG A 204 10.44 -9.65 18.19
N LEU A 205 9.57 -8.98 17.44
CA LEU A 205 9.42 -9.17 15.99
C LEU A 205 10.66 -8.73 15.19
N VAL A 206 11.46 -7.77 15.72
CA VAL A 206 12.73 -7.37 15.08
C VAL A 206 13.79 -8.45 15.31
N ASP A 207 13.82 -9.08 16.50
CA ASP A 207 14.78 -10.12 16.84
C ASP A 207 14.46 -11.46 16.17
N ASP A 208 13.17 -11.81 16.11
CA ASP A 208 12.67 -13.04 15.49
C ASP A 208 11.41 -12.73 14.66
N PRO A 209 11.58 -12.39 13.36
CA PRO A 209 10.47 -12.14 12.46
C PRO A 209 9.54 -13.36 12.26
N ASP A 210 10.03 -14.58 12.47
CA ASP A 210 9.29 -15.83 12.28
C ASP A 210 8.45 -16.18 13.50
N GLU A 211 8.81 -15.70 14.72
CA GLU A 211 8.03 -15.91 15.95
C GLU A 211 6.58 -15.42 15.77
N ALA A 212 6.37 -14.33 15.05
CA ALA A 212 5.02 -13.80 14.81
C ALA A 212 4.15 -14.76 13.98
N PHE A 213 4.74 -15.46 13.03
CA PHE A 213 4.04 -16.46 12.23
C PHE A 213 3.70 -17.69 13.07
N ASP A 214 4.66 -18.18 13.85
CA ASP A 214 4.46 -19.35 14.71
C ASP A 214 3.44 -19.07 15.82
N ALA A 215 3.50 -17.90 16.45
CA ALA A 215 2.52 -17.47 17.44
C ALA A 215 1.11 -17.33 16.82
N ALA A 216 0.98 -16.74 15.62
CA ALA A 216 -0.29 -16.63 14.91
C ALA A 216 -0.82 -18.01 14.51
N LEU A 217 0.04 -18.92 14.08
CA LEU A 217 -0.32 -20.30 13.73
C LEU A 217 -0.77 -21.09 14.97
N ALA A 218 -0.06 -20.95 16.09
CA ALA A 218 -0.44 -21.58 17.35
C ALA A 218 -1.80 -21.07 17.85
N GLU A 219 -2.06 -19.76 17.77
CA GLU A 219 -3.36 -19.17 18.13
C GLU A 219 -4.47 -19.65 17.20
N ALA A 220 -4.24 -19.68 15.89
CA ALA A 220 -5.21 -20.21 14.92
C ALA A 220 -5.55 -21.68 15.20
N ARG A 221 -4.55 -22.50 15.53
CA ARG A 221 -4.76 -23.92 15.93
C ARG A 221 -5.57 -24.03 17.21
N ARG A 222 -5.33 -23.15 18.20
CA ARG A 222 -6.10 -23.10 19.44
C ARG A 222 -7.56 -22.75 19.18
N VAL A 223 -7.85 -21.73 18.37
CA VAL A 223 -9.20 -21.32 17.98
C VAL A 223 -9.93 -22.45 17.25
N VAL A 224 -9.27 -23.12 16.31
CA VAL A 224 -9.83 -24.27 15.58
C VAL A 224 -10.14 -25.43 16.54
N ALA A 225 -9.24 -25.74 17.47
CA ALA A 225 -9.43 -26.81 18.45
C ALA A 225 -10.58 -26.50 19.41
N LEU A 226 -10.74 -25.24 19.86
CA LEU A 226 -11.87 -24.82 20.68
C LEU A 226 -13.21 -24.88 19.94
N ALA A 227 -13.24 -24.51 18.67
CA ALA A 227 -14.42 -24.60 17.84
C ALA A 227 -14.84 -26.05 17.52
N ALA A 228 -13.89 -26.98 17.50
CA ALA A 228 -14.11 -28.41 17.29
C ALA A 228 -14.43 -29.19 18.58
N ALA A 229 -14.28 -28.57 19.75
CA ALA A 229 -14.59 -29.22 21.03
C ALA A 229 -16.12 -29.49 21.08
N PRO A 230 -16.56 -30.73 21.39
CA PRO A 230 -17.97 -31.03 21.53
C PRO A 230 -18.56 -30.16 22.66
N THR A 231 -19.59 -29.38 22.33
CA THR A 231 -20.39 -28.72 23.37
C THR A 231 -21.00 -29.82 24.22
N GLY A 232 -20.47 -29.97 25.45
CA GLY A 232 -20.93 -30.98 26.38
C GLY A 232 -22.44 -30.88 26.56
N GLY A 233 -23.13 -31.86 25.96
CA GLY A 233 -24.56 -32.02 26.15
C GLY A 233 -24.82 -32.24 27.63
N GLY A 234 -25.57 -31.32 28.24
CA GLY A 234 -26.12 -31.52 29.57
C GLY A 234 -26.90 -32.81 29.59
N ALA A 235 -26.36 -33.79 30.28
CA ALA A 235 -27.12 -34.97 30.64
C ALA A 235 -28.28 -34.53 31.56
N ALA A 236 -29.45 -34.52 30.99
CA ALA A 236 -30.67 -34.51 31.76
C ALA A 236 -30.66 -35.72 32.67
N GLY A 237 -30.46 -35.50 33.98
CA GLY A 237 -30.70 -36.47 35.03
C GLY A 237 -32.17 -36.73 35.12
N ALA A 238 -32.54 -37.91 34.69
CA ALA A 238 -33.88 -38.45 34.91
C ALA A 238 -34.13 -38.78 36.38
N ASP A 239 -35.23 -38.36 36.83
CA ASP A 239 -36.27 -39.15 37.47
C ASP A 239 -35.90 -40.11 38.60
N ARG A 240 -36.39 -39.80 39.81
CA ARG A 240 -37.32 -40.64 40.66
C ARG A 240 -37.69 -39.91 41.91
#